data_71e41ee55ce79384fc5e96d15f72da49
#
_entry.id   71e41ee55ce79384fc5e96d15f72da49
#
_cell.length_a   1.000
_cell.length_b   1.000
_cell.length_c   1.000
_cell.angle_alpha   90.00
_cell.angle_beta   90.00
_cell.angle_gamma   90.00
#
_symmetry.space_group_name_H-M   'P 1'
#
loop_
_entity.id
_entity.type
_entity.pdbx_description
1 polymer ?
#
loop_
_entity_poly.entity_id
_entity_poly.type
_entity_poly.pdbx_seq_one_letter_code
_entity_poly.pdbx_strand_id
1 'polypeptide(L)'
;PDLEKGWKVVEASGCDNAKIILDTWHWVRANQPFEKVIDMIPADKIVSVQINDVQARPYAKEVLRDESMHDRVAPGCGYGDTAGFCKMLQQKGVKPNAVGVEVICDEYVEKGVDFAAKYTYDNAVKVLKEAWPEVLA
;
A
#
# COMPACT_ATOMS: atom_id res chain seq x y z
N PRO A 1 3.83 5.45 -10.85
CA PRO A 1 2.46 5.59 -10.34
C PRO A 1 2.22 7.02 -9.85
N ASP A 2 1.01 7.53 -10.08
CA ASP A 2 0.62 8.89 -9.74
C ASP A 2 -0.85 8.85 -9.34
N LEU A 3 -1.12 9.14 -8.07
CA LEU A 3 -2.45 9.05 -7.49
C LEU A 3 -3.43 10.00 -8.18
N GLU A 4 -3.00 11.22 -8.50
CA GLU A 4 -3.84 12.20 -9.17
C GLU A 4 -4.29 11.72 -10.55
N LYS A 5 -3.39 11.12 -11.32
CA LYS A 5 -3.73 10.54 -12.62
C LYS A 5 -4.67 9.35 -12.47
N GLY A 6 -4.41 8.48 -11.50
CA GLY A 6 -5.30 7.34 -11.20
C GLY A 6 -6.70 7.81 -10.83
N TRP A 7 -6.81 8.82 -9.97
CA TRP A 7 -8.10 9.38 -9.58
C TRP A 7 -8.84 10.03 -10.75
N LYS A 8 -8.15 10.80 -11.60
CA LYS A 8 -8.74 11.38 -12.81
C LYS A 8 -9.32 10.31 -13.76
N VAL A 9 -8.72 9.13 -13.84
CA VAL A 9 -9.28 8.02 -14.63
C VAL A 9 -10.59 7.53 -14.03
N VAL A 10 -10.65 7.38 -12.69
CA VAL A 10 -11.88 7.00 -11.99
C VAL A 10 -12.99 8.04 -12.23
N GLU A 11 -12.69 9.31 -12.05
CA GLU A 11 -13.66 10.41 -12.30
C GLU A 11 -14.13 10.44 -13.76
N ALA A 12 -13.19 10.36 -14.70
CA ALA A 12 -13.49 10.39 -16.13
C ALA A 12 -14.29 9.18 -16.62
N SER A 13 -14.28 8.07 -15.90
CA SER A 13 -15.08 6.88 -16.24
C SER A 13 -16.58 7.15 -16.19
N GLY A 14 -17.03 8.09 -15.36
CA GLY A 14 -18.44 8.38 -15.10
C GLY A 14 -19.21 7.20 -14.47
N CYS A 15 -18.51 6.17 -14.00
CA CYS A 15 -19.10 4.96 -13.43
C CYS A 15 -19.17 5.04 -11.91
N ASP A 16 -20.34 4.88 -11.31
CA ASP A 16 -20.52 4.92 -9.86
C ASP A 16 -19.74 3.83 -9.13
N ASN A 17 -19.56 2.67 -9.79
CA ASN A 17 -18.83 1.54 -9.27
C ASN A 17 -17.31 1.59 -9.57
N ALA A 18 -16.81 2.59 -10.27
CA ALA A 18 -15.39 2.79 -10.43
C ALA A 18 -14.78 3.26 -9.09
N LYS A 19 -13.73 2.58 -8.68
CA LYS A 19 -13.10 2.75 -7.37
C LYS A 19 -11.59 2.66 -7.48
N ILE A 20 -10.87 2.93 -6.39
CA ILE A 20 -9.41 2.90 -6.38
C ILE A 20 -8.90 1.91 -5.33
N ILE A 21 -7.80 1.25 -5.64
CA ILE A 21 -6.96 0.51 -4.70
C ILE A 21 -5.75 1.37 -4.41
N LEU A 22 -5.41 1.52 -3.13
CA LEU A 22 -4.20 2.20 -2.71
C LEU A 22 -3.15 1.19 -2.27
N ASP A 23 -1.92 1.39 -2.72
CA ASP A 23 -0.77 0.55 -2.42
C ASP A 23 0.36 1.38 -1.82
N THR A 24 0.96 0.89 -0.72
CA THR A 24 1.99 1.64 0.02
C THR A 24 3.28 1.82 -0.77
N TRP A 25 3.73 0.81 -1.53
CA TRP A 25 4.92 0.97 -2.37
C TRP A 25 4.74 2.07 -3.42
N HIS A 26 3.61 2.04 -4.12
CA HIS A 26 3.27 3.06 -5.11
C HIS A 26 3.13 4.45 -4.48
N TRP A 27 2.57 4.52 -3.28
CA TRP A 27 2.46 5.75 -2.51
C TRP A 27 3.83 6.36 -2.21
N VAL A 28 4.72 5.57 -1.60
CA VAL A 28 6.06 6.02 -1.20
C VAL A 28 6.89 6.41 -2.42
N ARG A 29 6.89 5.59 -3.47
CA ARG A 29 7.71 5.84 -4.68
C ARG A 29 7.18 6.98 -5.56
N ALA A 30 5.92 7.33 -5.43
CA ALA A 30 5.35 8.53 -6.03
C ALA A 30 5.63 9.80 -5.20
N ASN A 31 6.23 9.66 -4.03
CA ASN A 31 6.48 10.76 -3.08
C ASN A 31 5.22 11.59 -2.81
N GLN A 32 4.11 10.90 -2.55
CA GLN A 32 2.82 11.54 -2.32
C GLN A 32 2.68 11.93 -0.83
N PRO A 33 2.36 13.18 -0.52
CA PRO A 33 2.01 13.55 0.85
C PRO A 33 0.65 12.98 1.25
N PHE A 34 0.45 12.67 2.53
CA PHE A 34 -0.78 12.10 3.05
C PHE A 34 -2.01 12.99 2.81
N GLU A 35 -1.83 14.29 2.86
CA GLU A 35 -2.87 15.30 2.64
C GLU A 35 -3.52 15.17 1.25
N LYS A 36 -2.76 14.78 0.23
CA LYS A 36 -3.32 14.58 -1.11
C LYS A 36 -4.43 13.53 -1.15
N VAL A 37 -4.30 12.43 -0.41
CA VAL A 37 -5.37 11.43 -0.33
C VAL A 37 -6.57 11.97 0.43
N ILE A 38 -6.29 12.64 1.55
CA ILE A 38 -7.35 13.18 2.42
C ILE A 38 -8.25 14.12 1.63
N ASP A 39 -7.65 14.99 0.83
CA ASP A 39 -8.38 16.06 0.14
C ASP A 39 -8.98 15.63 -1.21
N MET A 40 -8.34 14.68 -1.88
CA MET A 40 -8.64 14.34 -3.26
C MET A 40 -9.67 13.22 -3.41
N ILE A 41 -9.57 12.16 -2.63
CA ILE A 41 -10.34 10.93 -2.85
C ILE A 41 -11.38 10.74 -1.75
N PRO A 42 -12.69 10.64 -2.08
CA PRO A 42 -13.71 10.27 -1.12
C PRO A 42 -13.41 8.90 -0.48
N ALA A 43 -13.67 8.76 0.83
CA ALA A 43 -13.34 7.53 1.56
C ALA A 43 -14.03 6.28 0.99
N ASP A 44 -15.28 6.42 0.52
CA ASP A 44 -16.07 5.34 -0.08
C ASP A 44 -15.60 4.93 -1.49
N LYS A 45 -14.69 5.70 -2.08
CA LYS A 45 -14.05 5.37 -3.37
C LYS A 45 -12.74 4.59 -3.18
N ILE A 46 -12.24 4.42 -1.96
CA ILE A 46 -11.10 3.58 -1.63
C ILE A 46 -11.63 2.21 -1.15
N VAL A 47 -11.59 1.20 -2.01
CA VAL A 47 -12.26 -0.09 -1.72
C VAL A 47 -11.32 -1.17 -1.21
N SER A 48 -10.04 -1.03 -1.47
CA SER A 48 -9.02 -1.97 -1.03
C SER A 48 -7.71 -1.25 -0.79
N VAL A 49 -6.90 -1.83 0.07
CA VAL A 49 -5.57 -1.33 0.41
C VAL A 49 -4.58 -2.47 0.28
N GLN A 50 -3.47 -2.23 -0.38
CA GLN A 50 -2.34 -3.13 -0.44
C GLN A 50 -1.21 -2.57 0.41
N ILE A 51 -0.76 -3.35 1.39
CA ILE A 51 0.32 -2.96 2.28
C ILE A 51 1.58 -3.76 2.03
N ASN A 52 2.67 -3.06 1.98
CA ASN A 52 4.03 -3.53 1.80
C ASN A 52 4.98 -2.45 2.31
N ASP A 53 6.25 -2.56 2.03
CA ASP A 53 7.22 -1.51 2.34
C ASP A 53 8.27 -1.43 1.23
N VAL A 54 9.19 -0.48 1.35
CA VAL A 54 10.20 -0.15 0.36
C VAL A 54 11.61 -0.31 0.90
N GLN A 55 12.56 -0.59 0.01
CA GLN A 55 13.98 -0.60 0.34
C GLN A 55 14.50 0.80 0.70
N ALA A 56 15.55 0.86 1.53
CA ALA A 56 16.16 2.09 2.03
C ALA A 56 16.71 3.03 0.94
N ARG A 57 17.20 2.44 -0.13
CA ARG A 57 17.89 3.20 -1.17
C ARG A 57 16.87 3.88 -2.08
N PRO A 58 17.13 5.13 -2.47
CA PRO A 58 16.38 5.72 -3.57
C PRO A 58 16.71 4.93 -4.84
N TYR A 59 15.73 4.20 -5.34
CA TYR A 59 15.89 3.58 -6.66
C TYR A 59 15.90 4.67 -7.73
N ALA A 60 16.81 4.56 -8.68
CA ALA A 60 16.73 5.38 -9.88
C ALA A 60 15.38 5.10 -10.56
N LYS A 61 14.79 6.14 -11.16
CA LYS A 61 13.45 6.05 -11.76
C LYS A 61 13.34 4.92 -12.81
N GLU A 62 14.45 4.61 -13.45
CA GLU A 62 14.56 3.58 -14.47
C GLU A 62 14.44 2.15 -13.92
N VAL A 63 14.72 1.96 -12.64
CA VAL A 63 14.70 0.62 -11.99
C VAL A 63 13.50 0.44 -11.04
N LEU A 64 12.56 1.37 -10.99
CA LEU A 64 11.35 1.25 -10.13
C LEU A 64 10.54 -0.01 -10.45
N ARG A 65 10.51 -0.44 -11.70
CA ARG A 65 9.83 -1.67 -12.09
C ARG A 65 10.51 -2.89 -11.47
N ASP A 66 11.83 -2.93 -11.50
CA ASP A 66 12.60 -4.05 -10.95
C ASP A 66 12.42 -4.13 -9.44
N GLU A 67 12.49 -3.00 -8.72
CA GLU A 67 12.16 -2.95 -7.30
C GLU A 67 10.75 -3.47 -7.02
N SER A 68 9.76 -2.98 -7.78
CA SER A 68 8.37 -3.39 -7.59
C SER A 68 8.14 -4.88 -7.78
N MET A 69 8.92 -5.52 -8.64
CA MET A 69 8.74 -6.92 -9.03
C MET A 69 9.68 -7.90 -8.32
N HIS A 70 10.68 -7.42 -7.56
CA HIS A 70 11.70 -8.27 -6.98
C HIS A 70 12.10 -7.91 -5.55
N ASP A 71 11.92 -6.64 -5.13
CA ASP A 71 12.57 -6.09 -3.94
C ASP A 71 11.60 -5.38 -2.96
N ARG A 72 10.28 -5.66 -3.04
CA ARG A 72 9.36 -5.13 -2.03
C ARG A 72 9.68 -5.75 -0.67
N VAL A 73 9.42 -5.01 0.39
CA VAL A 73 9.69 -5.41 1.76
C VAL A 73 8.38 -5.68 2.51
N ALA A 74 8.43 -6.56 3.50
CA ALA A 74 7.28 -6.82 4.35
C ALA A 74 6.82 -5.54 5.07
N PRO A 75 5.50 -5.36 5.30
CA PRO A 75 4.96 -4.16 5.93
C PRO A 75 5.67 -3.80 7.25
N GLY A 76 6.11 -2.54 7.37
CA GLY A 76 6.82 -2.05 8.56
C GLY A 76 8.26 -2.54 8.71
N CYS A 77 8.81 -3.24 7.72
CA CYS A 77 10.20 -3.73 7.75
C CYS A 77 11.14 -2.90 6.86
N GLY A 78 10.64 -1.88 6.19
CA GLY A 78 11.37 -1.04 5.27
C GLY A 78 11.49 0.42 5.72
N TYR A 79 11.55 1.30 4.76
CA TYR A 79 11.76 2.74 4.94
C TYR A 79 10.54 3.60 4.55
N GLY A 80 9.45 2.97 4.14
CA GLY A 80 8.17 3.63 3.97
C GLY A 80 7.46 3.76 5.32
N ASP A 81 6.65 4.79 5.49
CA ASP A 81 5.81 4.95 6.66
C ASP A 81 4.48 4.21 6.48
N THR A 82 4.55 2.86 6.42
CA THR A 82 3.36 2.01 6.24
C THR A 82 2.35 2.20 7.37
N ALA A 83 2.82 2.38 8.61
CA ALA A 83 1.94 2.63 9.75
C ALA A 83 1.23 3.99 9.64
N GLY A 84 1.97 5.05 9.29
CA GLY A 84 1.38 6.37 9.03
C GLY A 84 0.38 6.37 7.89
N PHE A 85 0.67 5.63 6.81
CA PHE A 85 -0.26 5.45 5.71
C PHE A 85 -1.57 4.78 6.16
N CYS A 86 -1.50 3.68 6.91
CA CYS A 86 -2.67 2.99 7.47
C CYS A 86 -3.47 3.91 8.41
N LYS A 87 -2.78 4.63 9.29
CA LYS A 87 -3.41 5.57 10.23
C LYS A 87 -4.12 6.72 9.51
N MET A 88 -3.52 7.24 8.44
CA MET A 88 -4.15 8.27 7.61
C MET A 88 -5.47 7.76 7.00
N LEU A 89 -5.49 6.53 6.46
CA LEU A 89 -6.70 5.93 5.89
C LEU A 89 -7.78 5.67 6.96
N GLN A 90 -7.39 5.21 8.15
CA GLN A 90 -8.28 5.06 9.29
C GLN A 90 -8.92 6.41 9.66
N GLN A 91 -8.12 7.45 9.83
CA GLN A 91 -8.59 8.79 10.19
C GLN A 91 -9.51 9.39 9.13
N LYS A 92 -9.26 9.09 7.86
CA LYS A 92 -10.13 9.46 6.75
C LYS A 92 -11.49 8.73 6.78
N GLY A 93 -11.62 7.68 7.57
CA GLY A 93 -12.84 6.88 7.64
C GLY A 93 -12.99 5.89 6.49
N VAL A 94 -11.90 5.47 5.87
CA VAL A 94 -11.91 4.41 4.84
C VAL A 94 -12.38 3.10 5.47
N LYS A 95 -13.25 2.38 4.76
CA LYS A 95 -13.74 1.04 5.12
C LYS A 95 -13.45 0.08 3.97
N PRO A 96 -12.21 -0.43 3.87
CA PRO A 96 -11.83 -1.26 2.76
C PRO A 96 -12.51 -2.63 2.83
N ASN A 97 -12.84 -3.20 1.67
CA ASN A 97 -13.33 -4.58 1.58
C ASN A 97 -12.24 -5.59 1.95
N ALA A 98 -10.98 -5.23 1.73
CA ALA A 98 -9.82 -6.02 2.09
C ALA A 98 -8.59 -5.14 2.29
N VAL A 99 -7.74 -5.56 3.23
CA VAL A 99 -6.35 -5.12 3.31
C VAL A 99 -5.48 -6.31 2.91
N GLY A 100 -4.85 -6.21 1.74
CA GLY A 100 -3.99 -7.26 1.19
C GLY A 100 -2.51 -6.98 1.47
N VAL A 101 -1.73 -8.05 1.56
CA VAL A 101 -0.27 -7.96 1.58
C VAL A 101 0.23 -8.23 0.16
N GLU A 102 0.84 -7.23 -0.47
CA GLU A 102 1.40 -7.38 -1.82
C GLU A 102 2.92 -7.18 -1.79
N VAL A 103 3.62 -8.24 -1.41
CA VAL A 103 5.08 -8.26 -1.30
C VAL A 103 5.65 -9.22 -2.35
N ILE A 104 6.28 -8.66 -3.37
CA ILE A 104 7.01 -9.40 -4.39
C ILE A 104 8.50 -9.21 -4.06
N CYS A 105 9.13 -10.29 -3.57
CA CYS A 105 10.49 -10.26 -3.05
C CYS A 105 11.20 -11.58 -3.33
N ASP A 106 12.26 -11.54 -4.13
CA ASP A 106 13.01 -12.74 -4.53
C ASP A 106 13.65 -13.42 -3.33
N GLU A 107 14.19 -12.66 -2.37
CA GLU A 107 14.75 -13.21 -1.13
C GLU A 107 13.74 -14.04 -0.34
N TYR A 108 12.47 -13.61 -0.31
CA TYR A 108 11.43 -14.36 0.40
C TYR A 108 11.00 -15.60 -0.35
N VAL A 109 11.01 -15.55 -1.70
CA VAL A 109 10.75 -16.71 -2.56
C VAL A 109 11.82 -17.78 -2.36
N GLU A 110 13.09 -17.39 -2.29
CA GLU A 110 14.21 -18.30 -2.02
C GLU A 110 14.12 -19.00 -0.67
N LYS A 111 13.54 -18.33 0.34
CA LYS A 111 13.29 -18.90 1.67
C LYS A 111 12.06 -19.83 1.72
N GLY A 112 11.29 -19.88 0.65
CA GLY A 112 10.13 -20.74 0.50
C GLY A 112 8.80 -20.06 0.82
N VAL A 113 7.72 -20.62 0.26
CA VAL A 113 6.37 -20.03 0.33
C VAL A 113 5.84 -19.90 1.75
N ASP A 114 6.10 -20.88 2.60
CA ASP A 114 5.65 -20.85 4.01
C ASP A 114 6.30 -19.73 4.79
N PHE A 115 7.62 -19.52 4.56
CA PHE A 115 8.32 -18.38 5.14
C PHE A 115 7.72 -17.06 4.63
N ALA A 116 7.61 -16.90 3.32
CA ALA A 116 7.11 -15.67 2.71
C ALA A 116 5.72 -15.31 3.24
N ALA A 117 4.79 -16.28 3.23
CA ALA A 117 3.42 -16.08 3.71
C ALA A 117 3.37 -15.69 5.18
N LYS A 118 4.05 -16.47 6.04
CA LYS A 118 4.05 -16.22 7.49
C LYS A 118 4.73 -14.89 7.84
N TYR A 119 5.89 -14.64 7.28
CA TYR A 119 6.68 -13.45 7.58
C TYR A 119 5.95 -12.17 7.19
N THR A 120 5.39 -12.12 5.98
CA THR A 120 4.66 -10.95 5.50
C THR A 120 3.35 -10.74 6.24
N TYR A 121 2.62 -11.83 6.56
CA TYR A 121 1.39 -11.78 7.34
C TYR A 121 1.63 -11.27 8.77
N ASP A 122 2.61 -11.83 9.48
CA ASP A 122 2.90 -11.45 10.87
C ASP A 122 3.27 -9.96 10.97
N ASN A 123 4.06 -9.45 10.03
CA ASN A 123 4.42 -8.03 9.97
C ASN A 123 3.23 -7.15 9.60
N ALA A 124 2.39 -7.57 8.67
CA ALA A 124 1.15 -6.86 8.33
C ALA A 124 0.23 -6.74 9.56
N VAL A 125 -0.02 -7.85 10.26
CA VAL A 125 -0.84 -7.85 11.47
C VAL A 125 -0.26 -6.93 12.56
N LYS A 126 1.07 -6.91 12.72
CA LYS A 126 1.73 -6.00 13.67
C LYS A 126 1.46 -4.53 13.34
N VAL A 127 1.66 -4.14 12.08
CA VAL A 127 1.38 -2.76 11.61
C VAL A 127 -0.10 -2.41 11.81
N LEU A 128 -1.01 -3.29 11.40
CA LEU A 128 -2.45 -3.03 11.48
C LEU A 128 -2.96 -2.97 12.92
N LYS A 129 -2.44 -3.79 13.84
CA LYS A 129 -2.77 -3.70 15.27
C LYS A 129 -2.42 -2.34 15.86
N GLU A 130 -1.33 -1.75 15.41
CA GLU A 130 -0.88 -0.44 15.87
C GLU A 130 -1.65 0.72 15.21
N ALA A 131 -1.82 0.64 13.91
CA ALA A 131 -2.26 1.77 13.09
C ALA A 131 -3.73 1.74 12.66
N TRP A 132 -4.33 0.54 12.57
CA TRP A 132 -5.70 0.37 12.08
C TRP A 132 -6.35 -0.93 12.56
N PRO A 133 -6.52 -1.13 13.88
CA PRO A 133 -6.99 -2.40 14.44
C PRO A 133 -8.37 -2.84 13.96
N GLU A 134 -9.22 -1.92 13.53
CA GLU A 134 -10.60 -2.21 13.10
C GLU A 134 -10.67 -3.10 11.85
N VAL A 135 -9.62 -3.12 11.02
CA VAL A 135 -9.59 -3.99 9.82
C VAL A 135 -9.23 -5.44 10.13
N LEU A 136 -8.90 -5.73 11.40
CA LEU A 136 -8.61 -7.09 11.88
C LEU A 136 -9.81 -7.73 12.61
N ALA A 137 -10.88 -6.99 12.83
CA ALA A 137 -12.11 -7.45 13.47
C ALA A 137 -13.04 -8.06 12.42
#